data_e51118d1fdfe6cd27867bdf8cca2c62d
#
_entry.id   e51118d1fdfe6cd27867bdf8cca2c62d
#
_cell.length_a   1.000
_cell.length_b   1.000
_cell.length_c   1.000
_cell.angle_alpha   90.00
_cell.angle_beta   90.00
_cell.angle_gamma   90.00
#
_symmetry.space_group_name_H-M   'P 1'
#
loop_
_entity.id
_entity.type
_entity.pdbx_description
1 polymer ?
#
loop_
_entity_poly.entity_id
_entity_poly.type
_entity_poly.pdbx_seq_one_letter_code
_entity_poly.pdbx_strand_id
1 'polypeptide(L)'
;MKKTKRILAFAAAAVLTASCFAGCGNKKNSDEIVIGGSGPLTGDAAQYGIAVKNAAELAVKEINDNGGVNGTKLKLVFEDDEADSGDKAVNAYNALKDNGMQIMLGTVTTGSSLAVIEKTKADNIFQLTPSASAQDVIKNDNCFQVCFTDPNQGKGSADYIADNKIATKVAVIYDSSDAYSSGIFNTFKSEAAAKGLDIVTEQSFTKDSKTDFSAQISAAKNADAELIFLPIYYQQASLILQQCKAANYSPKFFGCDGLDGLLTIKNFDKSLAEGVMLLTPFAADAQDKATQDFVKAYKDAYNNEIPNQFAADAYDGVKVLAKLIEQQKITADMDASEICDKLKSAISDSGFSYDGLTGTGMKWGSDGAVSKEPKAVVIKDGAYSALQ
;
A
#
# COMPACT_ATOMS: atom_id res chain seq x y z
N MET A 1 63.57 42.68 35.89
CA MET A 1 62.29 41.96 36.06
C MET A 1 61.27 42.26 34.95
N LYS A 2 61.64 42.30 33.65
CA LYS A 2 60.70 42.55 32.50
C LYS A 2 60.90 41.62 31.29
N LYS A 3 61.73 40.57 31.41
CA LYS A 3 61.94 39.61 30.29
C LYS A 3 61.36 38.22 30.49
N THR A 4 60.89 37.89 31.69
CA THR A 4 60.32 36.57 31.99
C THR A 4 58.81 36.45 31.81
N LYS A 5 58.08 37.55 31.52
CA LYS A 5 56.62 37.54 31.30
C LYS A 5 56.19 37.37 29.81
N ARG A 6 57.14 37.34 28.88
CA ARG A 6 56.86 37.20 27.44
C ARG A 6 56.97 35.75 26.93
N ILE A 7 57.56 34.86 27.69
CA ILE A 7 57.73 33.43 27.28
C ILE A 7 56.56 32.56 27.72
N LEU A 8 55.82 32.96 28.74
CA LEU A 8 54.60 32.20 29.16
C LEU A 8 53.37 32.47 28.30
N ALA A 9 53.35 33.52 27.48
CA ALA A 9 52.22 33.87 26.60
C ALA A 9 52.20 33.10 25.28
N PHE A 10 53.34 32.53 24.84
CA PHE A 10 53.44 31.77 23.62
C PHE A 10 53.22 30.25 23.80
N ALA A 11 53.34 29.74 25.02
CA ALA A 11 53.07 28.33 25.29
C ALA A 11 51.56 28.03 25.51
N ALA A 12 50.74 29.04 25.83
CA ALA A 12 49.28 28.87 25.97
C ALA A 12 48.51 28.98 24.67
N ALA A 13 49.10 29.56 23.61
CA ALA A 13 48.46 29.69 22.29
C ALA A 13 48.67 28.46 21.37
N ALA A 14 49.63 27.59 21.69
CA ALA A 14 49.94 26.39 20.87
C ALA A 14 49.11 25.14 21.30
N VAL A 15 48.39 25.17 22.44
CA VAL A 15 47.56 24.04 22.90
C VAL A 15 46.09 24.19 22.51
N LEU A 16 45.68 25.38 22.02
CA LEU A 16 44.29 25.66 21.63
C LEU A 16 44.01 25.46 20.11
N THR A 17 45.05 25.15 19.30
CA THR A 17 44.87 24.90 17.86
C THR A 17 44.95 23.43 17.43
N ALA A 18 45.11 22.49 18.37
CA ALA A 18 45.14 21.06 18.07
C ALA A 18 43.79 20.35 18.34
N SER A 19 42.76 21.08 18.78
CA SER A 19 41.43 20.48 19.09
C SER A 19 40.31 20.76 18.07
N CYS A 20 40.64 21.33 16.88
CA CYS A 20 39.67 21.66 15.84
C CYS A 20 39.69 20.75 14.60
N PHE A 21 40.37 19.60 14.67
CA PHE A 21 40.30 18.56 13.62
C PHE A 21 39.84 17.21 14.15
N ALA A 22 38.99 17.18 15.19
CA ALA A 22 38.10 16.09 15.37
C ALA A 22 36.94 16.34 14.40
N GLY A 23 37.03 15.83 13.19
CA GLY A 23 35.97 15.85 12.21
C GLY A 23 34.71 15.29 12.85
N CYS A 24 33.71 16.13 13.02
CA CYS A 24 32.34 15.68 13.23
C CYS A 24 31.88 14.90 11.99
N GLY A 25 32.28 13.65 11.91
CA GLY A 25 31.43 12.67 11.31
C GLY A 25 30.23 12.57 12.26
N ASN A 26 29.12 13.17 11.89
CA ASN A 26 27.84 12.92 12.52
C ASN A 26 27.54 11.41 12.33
N LYS A 27 28.06 10.55 13.20
CA LYS A 27 27.41 9.27 13.45
C LYS A 27 26.08 9.67 14.08
N LYS A 28 25.01 9.60 13.31
CA LYS A 28 23.66 9.52 13.85
C LYS A 28 23.66 8.27 14.75
N ASN A 29 23.86 8.44 16.05
CA ASN A 29 23.51 7.45 17.04
C ASN A 29 21.98 7.44 17.07
N SER A 30 21.34 6.81 16.10
CA SER A 30 19.95 6.47 16.25
C SER A 30 19.92 5.10 16.92
N ASP A 31 19.28 5.02 18.07
CA ASP A 31 19.03 3.75 18.75
C ASP A 31 17.85 3.00 18.11
N GLU A 32 17.34 3.48 16.98
CA GLU A 32 16.14 3.00 16.30
C GLU A 32 16.39 2.84 14.80
N ILE A 33 15.82 1.79 14.20
CA ILE A 33 15.73 1.62 12.76
C ILE A 33 14.53 2.42 12.26
N VAL A 34 14.75 3.36 11.32
CA VAL A 34 13.71 4.27 10.81
C VAL A 34 13.05 3.68 9.56
N ILE A 35 11.78 3.34 9.69
CA ILE A 35 10.90 2.97 8.58
C ILE A 35 10.16 4.24 8.15
N GLY A 36 10.35 4.65 6.89
CA GLY A 36 9.58 5.74 6.29
C GLY A 36 8.38 5.19 5.54
N GLY A 37 7.21 5.78 5.72
CA GLY A 37 6.01 5.47 4.97
C GLY A 37 5.44 6.70 4.29
N SER A 38 4.81 6.55 3.14
CA SER A 38 3.98 7.59 2.55
C SER A 38 2.71 7.02 1.92
N GLY A 39 1.67 7.81 1.97
CA GLY A 39 0.37 7.48 1.41
C GLY A 39 -0.62 8.62 1.63
N PRO A 40 -1.78 8.60 0.98
CA PRO A 40 -2.76 9.65 1.12
C PRO A 40 -3.35 9.68 2.54
N LEU A 41 -3.10 10.76 3.27
CA LEU A 41 -3.77 11.04 4.54
C LEU A 41 -4.92 12.04 4.36
N THR A 42 -4.96 12.70 3.20
CA THR A 42 -6.01 13.64 2.78
C THR A 42 -6.48 13.32 1.35
N GLY A 43 -7.58 13.94 0.91
CA GLY A 43 -8.15 13.75 -0.43
C GLY A 43 -9.00 12.49 -0.59
N ASP A 44 -9.29 12.15 -1.86
CA ASP A 44 -10.27 11.11 -2.24
C ASP A 44 -9.84 9.68 -1.88
N ALA A 45 -8.55 9.44 -1.70
CA ALA A 45 -7.98 8.13 -1.38
C ALA A 45 -7.51 8.01 0.09
N ALA A 46 -7.87 8.99 0.94
CA ALA A 46 -7.35 9.11 2.30
C ALA A 46 -7.56 7.86 3.18
N GLN A 47 -8.66 7.12 2.95
CA GLN A 47 -8.95 5.91 3.73
C GLN A 47 -7.89 4.83 3.57
N TYR A 48 -7.22 4.74 2.41
CA TYR A 48 -6.14 3.77 2.21
C TYR A 48 -4.90 4.14 3.05
N GLY A 49 -4.43 5.39 2.92
CA GLY A 49 -3.22 5.83 3.62
C GLY A 49 -3.39 5.88 5.13
N ILE A 50 -4.57 6.29 5.63
CA ILE A 50 -4.89 6.28 7.06
C ILE A 50 -4.87 4.84 7.59
N ALA A 51 -5.48 3.88 6.88
CA ALA A 51 -5.49 2.48 7.27
C ALA A 51 -4.07 1.89 7.32
N VAL A 52 -3.25 2.16 6.29
CA VAL A 52 -1.84 1.75 6.23
C VAL A 52 -1.05 2.32 7.39
N LYS A 53 -1.14 3.65 7.62
CA LYS A 53 -0.43 4.32 8.72
C LYS A 53 -0.80 3.72 10.07
N ASN A 54 -2.09 3.62 10.36
CA ASN A 54 -2.61 3.11 11.62
C ASN A 54 -2.10 1.68 11.90
N ALA A 55 -2.20 0.79 10.91
CA ALA A 55 -1.77 -0.59 11.09
C ALA A 55 -0.24 -0.74 11.18
N ALA A 56 0.52 0.08 10.44
CA ALA A 56 1.97 0.12 10.57
C ALA A 56 2.40 0.64 11.96
N GLU A 57 1.74 1.68 12.50
CA GLU A 57 1.97 2.17 13.87
C GLU A 57 1.66 1.10 14.91
N LEU A 58 0.54 0.37 14.75
CA LEU A 58 0.16 -0.73 15.63
C LEU A 58 1.22 -1.84 15.64
N ALA A 59 1.66 -2.28 14.45
CA ALA A 59 2.68 -3.32 14.32
C ALA A 59 4.02 -2.90 14.92
N VAL A 60 4.47 -1.67 14.65
CA VAL A 60 5.71 -1.10 15.23
C VAL A 60 5.60 -1.02 16.75
N LYS A 61 4.46 -0.57 17.28
CA LYS A 61 4.22 -0.53 18.72
C LYS A 61 4.32 -1.92 19.36
N GLU A 62 3.65 -2.93 18.79
CA GLU A 62 3.70 -4.29 19.31
C GLU A 62 5.12 -4.88 19.31
N ILE A 63 5.88 -4.66 18.22
CA ILE A 63 7.28 -5.10 18.13
C ILE A 63 8.11 -4.42 19.22
N ASN A 64 7.94 -3.12 19.39
CA ASN A 64 8.69 -2.34 20.36
C ASN A 64 8.34 -2.67 21.82
N ASP A 65 7.07 -2.96 22.10
CA ASP A 65 6.63 -3.40 23.44
C ASP A 65 7.21 -4.75 23.81
N ASN A 66 7.49 -5.60 22.82
CA ASN A 66 8.17 -6.90 22.97
C ASN A 66 9.72 -6.80 22.93
N GLY A 67 10.29 -5.60 23.06
CA GLY A 67 11.74 -5.38 23.15
C GLY A 67 12.42 -5.01 21.83
N GLY A 68 11.67 -4.77 20.76
CA GLY A 68 12.20 -4.45 19.43
C GLY A 68 12.69 -5.66 18.67
N VAL A 69 13.45 -5.44 17.59
CA VAL A 69 14.08 -6.49 16.78
C VAL A 69 15.56 -6.59 17.17
N ASN A 70 16.00 -7.74 17.66
CA ASN A 70 17.37 -7.93 18.20
C ASN A 70 17.75 -6.87 19.25
N GLY A 71 16.77 -6.37 20.03
CA GLY A 71 16.97 -5.33 21.03
C GLY A 71 16.97 -3.90 20.48
N THR A 72 16.85 -3.73 19.15
CA THR A 72 16.74 -2.41 18.50
C THR A 72 15.27 -2.08 18.26
N LYS A 73 14.86 -0.87 18.61
CA LYS A 73 13.49 -0.40 18.35
C LYS A 73 13.30 0.04 16.91
N LEU A 74 12.07 -0.06 16.43
CA LEU A 74 11.64 0.49 15.15
C LEU A 74 10.99 1.86 15.38
N LYS A 75 11.18 2.77 14.43
CA LYS A 75 10.51 4.06 14.38
C LYS A 75 9.81 4.21 13.04
N LEU A 76 8.51 4.51 13.06
CA LEU A 76 7.76 4.87 11.86
C LEU A 76 7.73 6.40 11.72
N VAL A 77 8.03 6.90 10.52
CA VAL A 77 7.77 8.26 10.06
C VAL A 77 6.85 8.16 8.86
N PHE A 78 5.73 8.87 8.85
CA PHE A 78 4.76 8.75 7.77
C PHE A 78 4.35 10.13 7.23
N GLU A 79 4.42 10.29 5.89
CA GLU A 79 4.15 11.54 5.17
C GLU A 79 2.90 11.40 4.29
N ASP A 80 2.16 12.51 4.13
CA ASP A 80 1.01 12.59 3.22
C ASP A 80 1.49 12.86 1.79
N ASP A 81 1.20 11.94 0.86
CA ASP A 81 1.48 12.11 -0.57
C ASP A 81 0.23 12.48 -1.38
N GLU A 82 -0.94 12.57 -0.73
CA GLU A 82 -2.24 12.91 -1.31
C GLU A 82 -2.64 12.03 -2.51
N ALA A 83 -2.06 10.84 -2.65
CA ALA A 83 -2.17 9.97 -3.84
C ALA A 83 -1.72 10.67 -5.14
N ASP A 84 -0.80 11.62 -5.04
CA ASP A 84 -0.28 12.35 -6.19
C ASP A 84 0.77 11.52 -6.93
N SER A 85 0.68 11.49 -8.25
CA SER A 85 1.63 10.81 -9.12
C SER A 85 2.83 11.68 -9.54
N GLY A 86 3.06 12.78 -8.86
CA GLY A 86 4.08 13.76 -9.20
C GLY A 86 4.80 14.36 -8.00
N ASP A 87 4.77 15.68 -7.91
CA ASP A 87 5.61 16.44 -6.99
C ASP A 87 5.37 16.15 -5.50
N LYS A 88 4.11 15.89 -5.10
CA LYS A 88 3.78 15.62 -3.69
C LYS A 88 4.37 14.31 -3.21
N ALA A 89 4.26 13.24 -4.01
CA ALA A 89 4.88 11.95 -3.69
C ALA A 89 6.41 12.08 -3.59
N VAL A 90 7.03 12.83 -4.50
CA VAL A 90 8.47 13.12 -4.48
C VAL A 90 8.86 13.93 -3.25
N ASN A 91 8.06 14.95 -2.88
CA ASN A 91 8.32 15.76 -1.69
C ASN A 91 8.19 14.94 -0.40
N ALA A 92 7.17 14.08 -0.30
CA ALA A 92 7.02 13.15 0.82
C ALA A 92 8.24 12.22 0.95
N TYR A 93 8.70 11.64 -0.16
CA TYR A 93 9.93 10.82 -0.20
C TYR A 93 11.17 11.59 0.31
N ASN A 94 11.37 12.82 -0.17
CA ASN A 94 12.50 13.63 0.27
C ASN A 94 12.41 13.97 1.76
N ALA A 95 11.22 14.31 2.26
CA ALA A 95 11.00 14.56 3.69
C ALA A 95 11.32 13.33 4.55
N LEU A 96 10.94 12.13 4.10
CA LEU A 96 11.29 10.87 4.77
C LEU A 96 12.81 10.67 4.83
N LYS A 97 13.54 10.94 3.74
CA LYS A 97 15.01 10.88 3.74
C LYS A 97 15.63 11.86 4.73
N ASP A 98 15.15 13.10 4.75
CA ASP A 98 15.63 14.13 5.68
C ASP A 98 15.37 13.74 7.14
N ASN A 99 14.30 12.99 7.39
CA ASN A 99 13.96 12.39 8.68
C ASN A 99 14.73 11.10 9.00
N GLY A 100 15.66 10.69 8.14
CA GLY A 100 16.57 9.59 8.38
C GLY A 100 16.04 8.21 8.02
N MET A 101 15.06 8.12 7.11
CA MET A 101 14.52 6.86 6.60
C MET A 101 15.63 5.91 6.13
N GLN A 102 15.59 4.67 6.59
CA GLN A 102 16.50 3.59 6.19
C GLN A 102 15.81 2.52 5.34
N ILE A 103 14.50 2.33 5.54
CA ILE A 103 13.65 1.37 4.82
C ILE A 103 12.35 2.08 4.45
N MET A 104 11.83 1.88 3.25
CA MET A 104 10.57 2.45 2.83
C MET A 104 9.43 1.41 2.88
N LEU A 105 8.39 1.69 3.67
CA LEU A 105 7.09 1.01 3.64
C LEU A 105 6.11 1.91 2.90
N GLY A 106 5.96 1.71 1.61
CA GLY A 106 5.14 2.59 0.76
C GLY A 106 5.67 2.68 -0.67
N THR A 107 5.08 3.50 -1.52
CA THR A 107 3.88 4.29 -1.22
C THR A 107 2.61 3.43 -1.25
N VAL A 108 1.44 4.04 -0.97
CA VAL A 108 0.17 3.31 -0.89
C VAL A 108 -0.50 3.15 -2.25
N THR A 109 -0.48 4.18 -3.10
CA THR A 109 -1.10 4.14 -4.43
C THR A 109 -0.08 3.89 -5.54
N THR A 110 -0.53 3.29 -6.63
CA THR A 110 0.30 3.00 -7.81
C THR A 110 0.94 4.27 -8.37
N GLY A 111 0.16 5.34 -8.56
CA GLY A 111 0.67 6.60 -9.12
C GLY A 111 1.81 7.20 -8.30
N SER A 112 1.63 7.28 -6.97
CA SER A 112 2.67 7.77 -6.06
C SER A 112 3.91 6.88 -6.06
N SER A 113 3.74 5.54 -6.12
CA SER A 113 4.86 4.60 -6.18
C SER A 113 5.68 4.78 -7.45
N LEU A 114 5.04 4.88 -8.61
CA LEU A 114 5.72 5.11 -9.88
C LEU A 114 6.52 6.43 -9.90
N ALA A 115 6.09 7.45 -9.15
CA ALA A 115 6.81 8.72 -9.02
C ALA A 115 8.13 8.59 -8.21
N VAL A 116 8.25 7.58 -7.33
CA VAL A 116 9.40 7.48 -6.41
C VAL A 116 10.32 6.28 -6.65
N ILE A 117 9.91 5.23 -7.38
CA ILE A 117 10.71 4.01 -7.55
C ILE A 117 12.09 4.24 -8.18
N GLU A 118 12.24 5.21 -9.09
CA GLU A 118 13.55 5.54 -9.65
C GLU A 118 14.45 6.29 -8.65
N LYS A 119 13.84 6.98 -7.69
CA LYS A 119 14.57 7.65 -6.60
C LYS A 119 15.03 6.64 -5.55
N THR A 120 14.15 5.73 -5.13
CA THR A 120 14.53 4.66 -4.19
C THR A 120 15.62 3.78 -4.77
N LYS A 121 15.58 3.51 -6.10
CA LYS A 121 16.65 2.80 -6.81
C LYS A 121 17.96 3.58 -6.80
N ALA A 122 17.93 4.86 -7.18
CA ALA A 122 19.14 5.71 -7.23
C ALA A 122 19.79 5.86 -5.85
N ASP A 123 19.00 5.92 -4.80
CA ASP A 123 19.44 6.03 -3.41
C ASP A 123 19.72 4.66 -2.76
N ASN A 124 19.48 3.55 -3.46
CA ASN A 124 19.56 2.17 -2.98
C ASN A 124 18.82 2.00 -1.65
N ILE A 125 17.54 2.39 -1.61
CA ILE A 125 16.64 2.22 -0.46
C ILE A 125 15.67 1.07 -0.75
N PHE A 126 15.59 0.11 0.17
CA PHE A 126 14.62 -0.99 0.08
C PHE A 126 13.20 -0.44 0.18
N GLN A 127 12.36 -0.77 -0.79
CA GLN A 127 10.97 -0.36 -0.85
C GLN A 127 10.05 -1.58 -0.81
N LEU A 128 9.18 -1.63 0.19
CA LEU A 128 8.10 -2.60 0.30
C LEU A 128 6.76 -1.85 0.28
N THR A 129 6.03 -1.94 -0.85
CA THR A 129 4.71 -1.32 -0.90
C THR A 129 3.65 -2.24 -0.31
N PRO A 130 2.77 -1.73 0.57
CA PRO A 130 1.66 -2.52 1.08
C PRO A 130 0.57 -2.76 0.04
N SER A 131 0.35 -1.82 -0.89
CA SER A 131 -0.87 -1.80 -1.71
C SER A 131 -0.74 -1.26 -3.13
N ALA A 132 0.36 -0.58 -3.48
CA ALA A 132 0.57 -0.18 -4.87
C ALA A 132 0.79 -1.43 -5.74
N SER A 133 -0.15 -1.74 -6.62
CA SER A 133 -0.33 -3.06 -7.20
C SER A 133 0.09 -3.19 -8.67
N ALA A 134 0.36 -2.09 -9.38
CA ALA A 134 0.86 -2.18 -10.74
C ALA A 134 2.22 -2.90 -10.81
N GLN A 135 2.39 -3.76 -11.81
CA GLN A 135 3.63 -4.52 -11.97
C GLN A 135 4.86 -3.63 -12.15
N ASP A 136 4.70 -2.47 -12.77
CA ASP A 136 5.79 -1.50 -12.95
C ASP A 136 6.32 -0.91 -11.64
N VAL A 137 5.57 -1.01 -10.53
CA VAL A 137 6.03 -0.57 -9.21
C VAL A 137 7.20 -1.40 -8.70
N ILE A 138 7.26 -2.67 -9.09
CA ILE A 138 8.31 -3.63 -8.69
C ILE A 138 9.33 -3.92 -9.81
N LYS A 139 9.42 -3.09 -10.84
CA LYS A 139 10.38 -3.31 -11.94
C LYS A 139 11.85 -3.19 -11.53
N ASN A 140 12.12 -2.55 -10.41
CA ASN A 140 13.46 -2.38 -9.86
C ASN A 140 13.75 -3.42 -8.78
N ASP A 141 14.97 -3.91 -8.70
CA ASP A 141 15.39 -5.00 -7.81
C ASP A 141 15.35 -4.69 -6.30
N ASN A 142 15.13 -3.42 -5.94
CA ASN A 142 14.95 -2.96 -4.58
C ASN A 142 13.47 -2.76 -4.18
N CYS A 143 12.53 -3.02 -5.11
CA CYS A 143 11.10 -2.78 -4.92
C CYS A 143 10.31 -4.09 -4.85
N PHE A 144 9.47 -4.23 -3.82
CA PHE A 144 8.67 -5.42 -3.52
C PHE A 144 7.26 -5.03 -3.13
N GLN A 145 6.29 -5.94 -3.33
CA GLN A 145 4.87 -5.75 -2.98
C GLN A 145 4.45 -6.70 -1.86
N VAL A 146 3.57 -6.24 -0.97
CA VAL A 146 2.79 -7.11 -0.07
C VAL A 146 1.46 -7.49 -0.71
N CYS A 147 0.81 -6.57 -1.44
CA CYS A 147 -0.42 -6.83 -2.18
C CYS A 147 -0.20 -7.72 -3.42
N PHE A 148 -1.27 -8.28 -3.96
CA PHE A 148 -1.24 -8.95 -5.26
C PHE A 148 -1.21 -7.91 -6.41
N THR A 149 -0.70 -8.32 -7.57
CA THR A 149 -0.50 -7.42 -8.71
C THR A 149 -1.80 -7.09 -9.45
N ASP A 150 -1.85 -5.97 -10.21
CA ASP A 150 -2.96 -5.63 -11.11
C ASP A 150 -3.29 -6.74 -12.11
N PRO A 151 -2.31 -7.42 -12.75
CA PRO A 151 -2.61 -8.59 -13.58
C PRO A 151 -3.37 -9.70 -12.84
N ASN A 152 -3.04 -9.96 -11.57
CA ASN A 152 -3.75 -10.96 -10.76
C ASN A 152 -5.17 -10.49 -10.45
N GLN A 153 -5.38 -9.20 -10.21
CA GLN A 153 -6.70 -8.63 -9.97
C GLN A 153 -7.59 -8.72 -11.21
N GLY A 154 -7.10 -8.28 -12.36
CA GLY A 154 -7.85 -8.32 -13.62
C GLY A 154 -8.21 -9.74 -14.02
N LYS A 155 -7.22 -10.64 -14.01
CA LYS A 155 -7.44 -12.07 -14.29
C LYS A 155 -8.40 -12.71 -13.29
N GLY A 156 -8.13 -12.58 -11.99
CA GLY A 156 -8.94 -13.16 -10.92
C GLY A 156 -10.40 -12.67 -10.95
N SER A 157 -10.63 -11.40 -11.32
CA SER A 157 -12.00 -10.87 -11.48
C SER A 157 -12.74 -11.53 -12.63
N ALA A 158 -12.12 -11.66 -13.79
CA ALA A 158 -12.75 -12.31 -14.95
C ALA A 158 -13.00 -13.81 -14.69
N ASP A 159 -12.01 -14.50 -14.12
CA ASP A 159 -12.16 -15.91 -13.70
C ASP A 159 -13.33 -16.07 -12.73
N TYR A 160 -13.40 -15.23 -11.69
CA TYR A 160 -14.43 -15.35 -10.68
C TYR A 160 -15.82 -15.08 -11.24
N ILE A 161 -15.99 -14.03 -12.05
CA ILE A 161 -17.28 -13.71 -12.68
C ILE A 161 -17.76 -14.85 -13.57
N ALA A 162 -16.87 -15.42 -14.40
CA ALA A 162 -17.19 -16.48 -15.36
C ALA A 162 -17.47 -17.82 -14.66
N ASP A 163 -16.53 -18.27 -13.80
CA ASP A 163 -16.58 -19.60 -13.17
C ASP A 163 -17.78 -19.73 -12.22
N ASN A 164 -18.17 -18.64 -11.56
CA ASN A 164 -19.35 -18.58 -10.69
C ASN A 164 -20.64 -18.14 -11.43
N LYS A 165 -20.58 -17.93 -12.74
CA LYS A 165 -21.74 -17.54 -13.58
C LYS A 165 -22.47 -16.30 -13.04
N ILE A 166 -21.70 -15.31 -12.54
CA ILE A 166 -22.26 -14.11 -11.93
C ILE A 166 -22.96 -13.26 -12.99
N ALA A 167 -22.34 -13.12 -14.17
CA ALA A 167 -22.88 -12.42 -15.34
C ALA A 167 -22.27 -12.99 -16.64
N THR A 168 -22.93 -12.74 -17.76
CA THR A 168 -22.42 -13.02 -19.11
C THR A 168 -22.12 -11.75 -19.88
N LYS A 169 -22.88 -10.68 -19.64
CA LYS A 169 -22.74 -9.34 -20.23
C LYS A 169 -22.19 -8.36 -19.21
N VAL A 170 -20.99 -7.87 -19.45
CA VAL A 170 -20.26 -7.01 -18.53
C VAL A 170 -20.01 -5.66 -19.17
N ALA A 171 -20.36 -4.57 -18.48
CA ALA A 171 -19.85 -3.25 -18.77
C ALA A 171 -18.60 -2.98 -17.92
N VAL A 172 -17.64 -2.26 -18.45
CA VAL A 172 -16.48 -1.79 -17.67
C VAL A 172 -16.49 -0.28 -17.59
N ILE A 173 -16.28 0.27 -16.38
CA ILE A 173 -16.06 1.72 -16.18
C ILE A 173 -14.73 1.86 -15.45
N TYR A 174 -13.75 2.53 -16.07
CA TYR A 174 -12.39 2.64 -15.55
C TYR A 174 -11.80 4.04 -15.71
N ASP A 175 -10.77 4.36 -14.91
CA ASP A 175 -10.01 5.60 -15.03
C ASP A 175 -8.85 5.39 -16.03
N SER A 176 -8.97 6.00 -17.22
CA SER A 176 -7.92 5.87 -18.26
C SER A 176 -6.69 6.73 -17.96
N SER A 177 -6.73 7.60 -16.97
CA SER A 177 -5.61 8.43 -16.53
C SER A 177 -4.83 7.82 -15.35
N ASP A 178 -5.31 6.70 -14.78
CA ASP A 178 -4.68 6.01 -13.67
C ASP A 178 -4.08 4.66 -14.13
N ALA A 179 -2.81 4.44 -13.79
CA ALA A 179 -2.07 3.24 -14.16
C ALA A 179 -2.63 1.97 -13.49
N TYR A 180 -3.08 2.06 -12.23
CA TYR A 180 -3.78 0.99 -11.52
C TYR A 180 -5.03 0.56 -12.26
N SER A 181 -5.93 1.49 -12.52
CA SER A 181 -7.22 1.24 -13.15
C SER A 181 -7.08 0.66 -14.56
N SER A 182 -6.20 1.27 -15.38
CA SER A 182 -5.91 0.85 -16.74
C SER A 182 -5.21 -0.52 -16.78
N GLY A 183 -4.30 -0.79 -15.85
CA GLY A 183 -3.57 -2.06 -15.75
C GLY A 183 -4.50 -3.24 -15.49
N ILE A 184 -5.38 -3.09 -14.51
CA ILE A 184 -6.41 -4.09 -14.19
C ILE A 184 -7.37 -4.31 -15.35
N PHE A 185 -7.88 -3.21 -15.96
CA PHE A 185 -8.80 -3.29 -17.09
C PHE A 185 -8.20 -4.06 -18.26
N ASN A 186 -6.95 -3.78 -18.63
CA ASN A 186 -6.31 -4.46 -19.78
C ASN A 186 -6.20 -5.97 -19.55
N THR A 187 -5.86 -6.39 -18.34
CA THR A 187 -5.78 -7.82 -18.01
C THR A 187 -7.15 -8.46 -17.91
N PHE A 188 -8.12 -7.77 -17.28
CA PHE A 188 -9.51 -8.22 -17.23
C PHE A 188 -10.07 -8.45 -18.65
N LYS A 189 -9.86 -7.51 -19.56
CA LYS A 189 -10.33 -7.60 -20.96
C LYS A 189 -9.76 -8.83 -21.68
N SER A 190 -8.48 -9.09 -21.48
CA SER A 190 -7.82 -10.26 -22.08
C SER A 190 -8.39 -11.57 -21.55
N GLU A 191 -8.55 -11.67 -20.21
CA GLU A 191 -9.06 -12.89 -19.58
C GLU A 191 -10.56 -13.08 -19.81
N ALA A 192 -11.35 -11.99 -19.81
CA ALA A 192 -12.78 -12.04 -20.12
C ALA A 192 -13.03 -12.66 -21.49
N ALA A 193 -12.23 -12.28 -22.50
CA ALA A 193 -12.31 -12.90 -23.84
C ALA A 193 -11.98 -14.40 -23.82
N ALA A 194 -10.97 -14.81 -23.03
CA ALA A 194 -10.60 -16.22 -22.87
C ALA A 194 -11.67 -17.06 -22.16
N LYS A 195 -12.41 -16.44 -21.22
CA LYS A 195 -13.51 -17.05 -20.44
C LYS A 195 -14.87 -16.96 -21.14
N GLY A 196 -14.99 -16.28 -22.25
CA GLY A 196 -16.27 -16.10 -22.96
C GLY A 196 -17.23 -15.12 -22.28
N LEU A 197 -16.72 -14.19 -21.48
CA LEU A 197 -17.49 -13.05 -20.98
C LEU A 197 -17.62 -12.01 -22.11
N ASP A 198 -18.83 -11.51 -22.32
CA ASP A 198 -19.10 -10.46 -23.29
C ASP A 198 -18.94 -9.06 -22.65
N ILE A 199 -17.88 -8.36 -23.00
CA ILE A 199 -17.72 -6.95 -22.61
C ILE A 199 -18.55 -6.11 -23.58
N VAL A 200 -19.82 -5.87 -23.19
CA VAL A 200 -20.80 -5.18 -24.03
C VAL A 200 -20.52 -3.68 -24.21
N THR A 201 -19.78 -3.06 -23.28
CA THR A 201 -19.33 -1.68 -23.42
C THR A 201 -18.12 -1.42 -22.51
N GLU A 202 -17.20 -0.60 -23.01
CA GLU A 202 -16.01 -0.11 -22.31
C GLU A 202 -16.14 1.41 -22.19
N GLN A 203 -16.20 1.90 -20.98
CA GLN A 203 -16.40 3.32 -20.68
C GLN A 203 -15.25 3.81 -19.81
N SER A 204 -14.69 4.96 -20.16
CA SER A 204 -13.64 5.56 -19.36
C SER A 204 -14.03 6.93 -18.82
N PHE A 205 -13.31 7.34 -17.80
CA PHE A 205 -13.24 8.70 -17.30
C PHE A 205 -11.78 9.07 -17.04
N THR A 206 -11.50 10.28 -16.61
CA THR A 206 -10.18 10.75 -16.22
C THR A 206 -10.27 11.51 -14.90
N LYS A 207 -9.13 11.80 -14.28
CA LYS A 207 -9.05 12.62 -13.07
C LYS A 207 -9.79 13.94 -13.14
N ASP A 208 -9.96 14.49 -14.36
CA ASP A 208 -10.65 15.77 -14.58
C ASP A 208 -12.18 15.62 -14.79
N SER A 209 -12.69 14.38 -14.90
CA SER A 209 -14.11 14.07 -15.17
C SER A 209 -14.66 12.96 -14.26
N LYS A 210 -14.24 12.95 -12.99
CA LYS A 210 -14.48 11.86 -12.01
C LYS A 210 -15.68 12.06 -11.08
N THR A 211 -16.65 12.89 -11.45
CA THR A 211 -17.81 13.21 -10.58
C THR A 211 -19.16 12.94 -11.23
N ASP A 212 -19.27 13.00 -12.56
CA ASP A 212 -20.48 12.69 -13.30
C ASP A 212 -20.23 11.50 -14.24
N PHE A 213 -20.94 10.41 -13.97
CA PHE A 213 -20.85 9.13 -14.70
C PHE A 213 -22.13 8.81 -15.47
N SER A 214 -23.02 9.79 -15.65
CA SER A 214 -24.33 9.60 -16.30
C SER A 214 -24.21 9.04 -17.72
N ALA A 215 -23.21 9.46 -18.49
CA ALA A 215 -22.96 8.96 -19.84
C ALA A 215 -22.52 7.50 -19.83
N GLN A 216 -21.57 7.13 -18.95
CA GLN A 216 -21.05 5.77 -18.81
C GLN A 216 -22.15 4.81 -18.32
N ILE A 217 -22.94 5.24 -17.34
CA ILE A 217 -24.08 4.47 -16.82
C ILE A 217 -25.15 4.28 -17.89
N SER A 218 -25.46 5.32 -18.68
CA SER A 218 -26.40 5.21 -19.79
C SER A 218 -25.92 4.24 -20.86
N ALA A 219 -24.63 4.26 -21.19
CA ALA A 219 -24.03 3.31 -22.14
C ALA A 219 -24.14 1.87 -21.62
N ALA A 220 -23.82 1.61 -20.35
CA ALA A 220 -23.97 0.29 -19.72
C ALA A 220 -25.42 -0.21 -19.75
N LYS A 221 -26.37 0.66 -19.39
CA LYS A 221 -27.80 0.35 -19.39
C LYS A 221 -28.34 0.05 -20.80
N ASN A 222 -27.96 0.86 -21.80
CA ASN A 222 -28.39 0.67 -23.19
C ASN A 222 -27.78 -0.57 -23.87
N ALA A 223 -26.65 -1.05 -23.36
CA ALA A 223 -26.01 -2.28 -23.79
C ALA A 223 -26.55 -3.54 -23.04
N ASP A 224 -27.56 -3.38 -22.19
CA ASP A 224 -28.14 -4.45 -21.36
C ASP A 224 -27.07 -5.19 -20.51
N ALA A 225 -26.11 -4.45 -19.96
CA ALA A 225 -25.11 -5.04 -19.08
C ALA A 225 -25.74 -5.56 -17.79
N GLU A 226 -25.43 -6.81 -17.44
CA GLU A 226 -25.88 -7.49 -16.23
C GLU A 226 -25.03 -7.11 -15.00
N LEU A 227 -23.77 -6.74 -15.29
CA LEU A 227 -22.77 -6.39 -14.30
C LEU A 227 -21.94 -5.20 -14.79
N ILE A 228 -21.58 -4.30 -13.87
CA ILE A 228 -20.56 -3.28 -14.11
C ILE A 228 -19.30 -3.67 -13.34
N PHE A 229 -18.19 -3.89 -14.07
CA PHE A 229 -16.87 -4.08 -13.48
C PHE A 229 -16.22 -2.72 -13.24
N LEU A 230 -15.72 -2.50 -12.02
CA LEU A 230 -15.20 -1.24 -11.52
C LEU A 230 -13.76 -1.38 -11.00
N PRO A 231 -12.74 -1.45 -11.87
CA PRO A 231 -11.35 -1.42 -11.45
C PRO A 231 -10.92 0.03 -11.10
N ILE A 232 -11.53 0.61 -10.08
CA ILE A 232 -11.39 2.02 -9.70
C ILE A 232 -11.37 2.16 -8.17
N TYR A 233 -11.10 3.37 -7.68
CA TYR A 233 -11.10 3.65 -6.25
C TYR A 233 -12.51 3.86 -5.70
N TYR A 234 -12.67 3.61 -4.40
CA TYR A 234 -13.95 3.60 -3.68
C TYR A 234 -14.76 4.89 -3.82
N GLN A 235 -14.10 6.05 -3.90
CA GLN A 235 -14.81 7.33 -3.98
C GLN A 235 -15.61 7.45 -5.28
N GLN A 236 -15.01 7.15 -6.43
CA GLN A 236 -15.69 7.17 -7.74
C GLN A 236 -16.73 6.04 -7.82
N ALA A 237 -16.41 4.87 -7.28
CA ALA A 237 -17.38 3.77 -7.20
C ALA A 237 -18.63 4.18 -6.43
N SER A 238 -18.50 4.86 -5.30
CA SER A 238 -19.64 5.35 -4.51
C SER A 238 -20.56 6.27 -5.31
N LEU A 239 -19.98 7.14 -6.14
CA LEU A 239 -20.75 8.05 -7.02
C LEU A 239 -21.47 7.28 -8.13
N ILE A 240 -20.82 6.26 -8.71
CA ILE A 240 -21.43 5.38 -9.72
C ILE A 240 -22.64 4.65 -9.12
N LEU A 241 -22.49 4.08 -7.92
CA LEU A 241 -23.60 3.41 -7.22
C LEU A 241 -24.80 4.35 -7.00
N GLN A 242 -24.54 5.59 -6.53
CA GLN A 242 -25.58 6.60 -6.33
C GLN A 242 -26.27 6.99 -7.64
N GLN A 243 -25.49 7.20 -8.71
CA GLN A 243 -26.00 7.62 -10.01
C GLN A 243 -26.74 6.48 -10.72
N CYS A 244 -26.32 5.23 -10.57
CA CYS A 244 -27.09 4.06 -11.03
C CYS A 244 -28.47 4.00 -10.39
N LYS A 245 -28.56 4.19 -9.05
CA LYS A 245 -29.86 4.28 -8.35
C LYS A 245 -30.72 5.40 -8.89
N ALA A 246 -30.16 6.60 -9.10
CA ALA A 246 -30.87 7.74 -9.66
C ALA A 246 -31.38 7.49 -11.09
N ALA A 247 -30.63 6.71 -11.89
CA ALA A 247 -31.00 6.30 -13.24
C ALA A 247 -31.99 5.13 -13.29
N ASN A 248 -32.46 4.62 -12.15
CA ASN A 248 -33.27 3.37 -12.05
C ASN A 248 -32.60 2.22 -12.82
N TYR A 249 -31.32 2.00 -12.58
CA TYR A 249 -30.52 0.91 -13.13
C TYR A 249 -29.83 0.17 -12.00
N SER A 250 -30.06 -1.13 -11.90
CA SER A 250 -29.60 -1.96 -10.80
C SER A 250 -28.82 -3.19 -11.32
N PRO A 251 -27.65 -2.97 -11.96
CA PRO A 251 -26.78 -4.07 -12.34
C PRO A 251 -26.10 -4.67 -11.10
N LYS A 252 -25.47 -5.84 -11.23
CA LYS A 252 -24.48 -6.27 -10.26
C LYS A 252 -23.24 -5.41 -10.36
N PHE A 253 -22.46 -5.32 -9.29
CA PHE A 253 -21.17 -4.62 -9.28
C PHE A 253 -20.07 -5.55 -8.81
N PHE A 254 -18.96 -5.51 -9.50
CA PHE A 254 -17.75 -6.23 -9.13
C PHE A 254 -16.55 -5.31 -9.30
N GLY A 255 -15.65 -5.31 -8.33
CA GLY A 255 -14.44 -4.51 -8.38
C GLY A 255 -13.23 -5.24 -7.81
N CYS A 256 -12.19 -4.46 -7.59
CA CYS A 256 -10.90 -4.91 -7.09
C CYS A 256 -10.65 -4.35 -5.69
N ASP A 257 -9.43 -4.47 -5.20
CA ASP A 257 -9.01 -3.95 -3.89
C ASP A 257 -9.37 -2.46 -3.69
N GLY A 258 -9.32 -1.66 -4.76
CA GLY A 258 -9.69 -0.24 -4.72
C GLY A 258 -11.13 0.05 -4.28
N LEU A 259 -12.02 -0.93 -4.23
CA LEU A 259 -13.36 -0.75 -3.65
C LEU A 259 -13.37 -0.89 -2.12
N ASP A 260 -12.29 -1.42 -1.51
CA ASP A 260 -12.22 -1.55 -0.06
C ASP A 260 -11.98 -0.17 0.59
N GLY A 261 -13.02 0.39 1.09
CA GLY A 261 -13.14 1.76 1.59
C GLY A 261 -14.56 2.30 1.43
N LEU A 262 -15.40 1.65 0.58
CA LEU A 262 -16.78 2.07 0.35
C LEU A 262 -17.58 2.23 1.65
N LEU A 263 -17.41 1.30 2.58
CA LEU A 263 -18.16 1.28 3.86
C LEU A 263 -17.65 2.32 4.87
N THR A 264 -16.52 2.98 4.60
CA THR A 264 -15.91 3.98 5.48
C THR A 264 -16.23 5.41 5.06
N ILE A 265 -16.83 5.61 3.88
CA ILE A 265 -17.18 6.94 3.37
C ILE A 265 -18.20 7.61 4.29
N LYS A 266 -17.83 8.78 4.76
CA LYS A 266 -18.70 9.58 5.64
C LYS A 266 -19.98 10.01 4.91
N ASN A 267 -21.13 9.77 5.53
CA ASN A 267 -22.47 10.09 4.98
C ASN A 267 -22.87 9.30 3.71
N PHE A 268 -22.14 8.26 3.33
CA PHE A 268 -22.54 7.37 2.25
C PHE A 268 -23.70 6.47 2.72
N ASP A 269 -24.72 6.34 1.87
CA ASP A 269 -25.81 5.37 2.09
C ASP A 269 -25.28 3.95 1.83
N LYS A 270 -24.85 3.26 2.89
CA LYS A 270 -24.26 1.93 2.79
C LYS A 270 -25.18 0.88 2.17
N SER A 271 -26.52 1.13 2.15
CA SER A 271 -27.45 0.25 1.45
C SER A 271 -27.21 0.18 -0.06
N LEU A 272 -26.55 1.19 -0.63
CA LEU A 272 -26.16 1.20 -2.04
C LEU A 272 -25.01 0.24 -2.35
N ALA A 273 -24.23 -0.10 -1.35
CA ALA A 273 -23.13 -1.05 -1.49
C ALA A 273 -23.58 -2.51 -1.26
N GLU A 274 -24.83 -2.76 -0.88
CA GLU A 274 -25.35 -4.12 -0.67
C GLU A 274 -25.22 -4.95 -1.94
N GLY A 275 -24.58 -6.11 -1.85
CA GLY A 275 -24.34 -7.00 -2.99
C GLY A 275 -23.15 -6.62 -3.87
N VAL A 276 -22.44 -5.53 -3.58
CA VAL A 276 -21.17 -5.20 -4.27
C VAL A 276 -20.13 -6.25 -3.92
N MET A 277 -19.50 -6.80 -4.94
CA MET A 277 -18.45 -7.81 -4.82
C MET A 277 -17.09 -7.20 -5.14
N LEU A 278 -16.03 -7.66 -4.47
CA LEU A 278 -14.66 -7.25 -4.78
C LEU A 278 -13.64 -8.34 -4.45
N LEU A 279 -12.46 -8.23 -5.08
CA LEU A 279 -11.31 -9.05 -4.70
C LEU A 279 -10.55 -8.39 -3.54
N THR A 280 -10.16 -9.20 -2.56
CA THR A 280 -9.37 -8.79 -1.39
C THR A 280 -8.57 -9.98 -0.86
N PRO A 281 -7.37 -9.78 -0.28
CA PRO A 281 -6.67 -10.86 0.43
C PRO A 281 -7.18 -11.05 1.86
N PHE A 282 -7.99 -10.11 2.40
CA PHE A 282 -8.35 -10.03 3.81
C PHE A 282 -9.86 -9.86 4.02
N ALA A 283 -10.38 -10.56 5.01
CA ALA A 283 -11.75 -10.39 5.50
C ALA A 283 -11.72 -10.23 7.02
N ALA A 284 -12.20 -9.08 7.51
CA ALA A 284 -12.13 -8.76 8.94
C ALA A 284 -13.03 -9.66 9.82
N ASP A 285 -13.98 -10.38 9.22
CA ASP A 285 -14.87 -11.34 9.87
C ASP A 285 -14.33 -12.79 9.86
N ALA A 286 -13.12 -13.01 9.29
CA ALA A 286 -12.50 -14.33 9.29
C ALA A 286 -12.29 -14.85 10.71
N GLN A 287 -12.48 -16.17 10.90
CA GLN A 287 -12.56 -16.79 12.23
C GLN A 287 -11.21 -17.31 12.75
N ASP A 288 -10.16 -17.17 11.98
CA ASP A 288 -8.84 -17.55 12.45
C ASP A 288 -8.34 -16.58 13.55
N LYS A 289 -7.52 -17.13 14.47
CA LYS A 289 -7.10 -16.39 15.66
C LYS A 289 -6.28 -15.14 15.32
N ALA A 290 -5.41 -15.20 14.32
CA ALA A 290 -4.52 -14.10 13.96
C ALA A 290 -5.33 -12.89 13.46
N THR A 291 -6.32 -13.13 12.59
CA THR A 291 -7.26 -12.09 12.13
C THR A 291 -8.08 -11.51 13.29
N GLN A 292 -8.63 -12.36 14.16
CA GLN A 292 -9.43 -11.87 15.29
C GLN A 292 -8.60 -11.03 16.28
N ASP A 293 -7.38 -11.45 16.58
CA ASP A 293 -6.46 -10.70 17.46
C ASP A 293 -6.10 -9.34 16.83
N PHE A 294 -5.77 -9.30 15.53
CA PHE A 294 -5.47 -8.07 14.82
C PHE A 294 -6.67 -7.12 14.78
N VAL A 295 -7.84 -7.61 14.40
CA VAL A 295 -9.08 -6.80 14.34
C VAL A 295 -9.40 -6.23 15.70
N LYS A 296 -9.23 -7.02 16.76
CA LYS A 296 -9.45 -6.53 18.14
C LYS A 296 -8.44 -5.44 18.49
N ALA A 297 -7.15 -5.67 18.27
CA ALA A 297 -6.10 -4.70 18.59
C ALA A 297 -6.27 -3.38 17.81
N TYR A 298 -6.62 -3.46 16.52
CA TYR A 298 -6.89 -2.31 15.69
C TYR A 298 -8.10 -1.50 16.20
N LYS A 299 -9.21 -2.18 16.51
CA LYS A 299 -10.41 -1.53 17.07
C LYS A 299 -10.15 -0.87 18.41
N ASP A 300 -9.39 -1.52 19.28
CA ASP A 300 -9.01 -0.95 20.58
C ASP A 300 -8.14 0.30 20.44
N ALA A 301 -7.28 0.36 19.41
CA ALA A 301 -6.39 1.50 19.16
C ALA A 301 -7.07 2.66 18.40
N TYR A 302 -8.04 2.36 17.52
CA TYR A 302 -8.59 3.33 16.55
C TYR A 302 -10.12 3.45 16.63
N ASN A 303 -10.64 3.84 17.78
CA ASN A 303 -12.05 4.22 18.00
C ASN A 303 -13.08 3.19 17.49
N ASN A 304 -12.78 1.92 17.63
CA ASN A 304 -13.62 0.81 17.17
C ASN A 304 -13.78 0.72 15.64
N GLU A 305 -12.87 1.33 14.87
CA GLU A 305 -12.80 1.18 13.43
C GLU A 305 -12.48 -0.26 13.04
N ILE A 306 -13.11 -0.74 11.95
CA ILE A 306 -12.84 -2.07 11.40
C ILE A 306 -11.70 -1.92 10.39
N PRO A 307 -10.60 -2.68 10.53
CA PRO A 307 -9.50 -2.62 9.57
C PRO A 307 -9.94 -3.17 8.20
N ASN A 308 -9.48 -2.52 7.15
CA ASN A 308 -9.60 -2.99 5.77
C ASN A 308 -8.34 -3.78 5.34
N GLN A 309 -8.31 -4.25 4.09
CA GLN A 309 -7.15 -4.99 3.57
C GLN A 309 -5.85 -4.17 3.58
N PHE A 310 -5.92 -2.85 3.35
CA PHE A 310 -4.74 -1.97 3.35
C PHE A 310 -4.09 -1.92 4.73
N ALA A 311 -4.89 -1.93 5.78
CA ALA A 311 -4.42 -2.08 7.15
C ALA A 311 -3.74 -3.44 7.36
N ALA A 312 -4.35 -4.52 6.90
CA ALA A 312 -3.79 -5.86 7.06
C ALA A 312 -2.49 -6.06 6.26
N ASP A 313 -2.43 -5.56 5.02
CA ASP A 313 -1.21 -5.61 4.19
C ASP A 313 -0.07 -4.79 4.81
N ALA A 314 -0.36 -3.62 5.38
CA ALA A 314 0.64 -2.80 6.05
C ALA A 314 1.15 -3.45 7.35
N TYR A 315 0.26 -4.06 8.13
CA TYR A 315 0.62 -4.82 9.32
C TYR A 315 1.55 -5.99 8.96
N ASP A 316 1.19 -6.77 7.95
CA ASP A 316 2.02 -7.85 7.42
C ASP A 316 3.36 -7.30 6.91
N GLY A 317 3.35 -6.19 6.19
CA GLY A 317 4.55 -5.54 5.68
C GLY A 317 5.56 -5.19 6.78
N VAL A 318 5.10 -4.58 7.88
CA VAL A 318 5.97 -4.27 9.04
C VAL A 318 6.50 -5.55 9.70
N LYS A 319 5.65 -6.58 9.85
CA LYS A 319 6.07 -7.86 10.45
C LYS A 319 7.06 -8.62 9.56
N VAL A 320 6.89 -8.56 8.23
CA VAL A 320 7.86 -9.09 7.25
C VAL A 320 9.20 -8.37 7.37
N LEU A 321 9.18 -7.02 7.40
CA LEU A 321 10.40 -6.24 7.61
C LEU A 321 11.09 -6.60 8.92
N ALA A 322 10.34 -6.72 10.03
CA ALA A 322 10.91 -7.10 11.32
C ALA A 322 11.59 -8.48 11.28
N LYS A 323 10.97 -9.48 10.64
CA LYS A 323 11.55 -10.82 10.46
C LYS A 323 12.83 -10.79 9.63
N LEU A 324 12.85 -10.01 8.55
CA LEU A 324 14.04 -9.83 7.71
C LEU A 324 15.16 -9.10 8.46
N ILE A 325 14.83 -8.02 9.19
CA ILE A 325 15.76 -7.27 10.04
C ILE A 325 16.40 -8.21 11.08
N GLU A 326 15.59 -9.07 11.71
CA GLU A 326 16.06 -10.05 12.70
C GLU A 326 17.03 -11.04 12.07
N GLN A 327 16.66 -11.67 10.96
CA GLN A 327 17.46 -12.70 10.28
C GLN A 327 18.76 -12.14 9.73
N GLN A 328 18.74 -10.92 9.17
CA GLN A 328 19.90 -10.27 8.58
C GLN A 328 20.76 -9.51 9.60
N LYS A 329 20.36 -9.53 10.89
CA LYS A 329 21.05 -8.85 12.01
C LYS A 329 21.28 -7.36 11.70
N ILE A 330 20.26 -6.70 11.14
CA ILE A 330 20.31 -5.29 10.81
C ILE A 330 20.29 -4.49 12.11
N THR A 331 21.14 -3.46 12.19
CA THR A 331 21.28 -2.56 13.33
C THR A 331 21.00 -1.11 12.91
N ALA A 332 20.71 -0.26 13.87
CA ALA A 332 20.31 1.14 13.62
C ALA A 332 21.43 2.02 13.03
N ASP A 333 22.70 1.62 13.19
CA ASP A 333 23.86 2.34 12.67
C ASP A 333 24.26 1.95 11.24
N MET A 334 23.60 0.94 10.64
CA MET A 334 23.80 0.59 9.24
C MET A 334 23.25 1.65 8.29
N ASP A 335 23.94 1.86 7.19
CA ASP A 335 23.46 2.75 6.13
C ASP A 335 22.28 2.14 5.38
N ALA A 336 21.35 2.98 4.91
CA ALA A 336 20.17 2.54 4.16
C ALA A 336 20.52 1.66 2.96
N SER A 337 21.63 1.96 2.26
CA SER A 337 22.11 1.19 1.12
C SER A 337 22.57 -0.23 1.54
N GLU A 338 23.31 -0.37 2.65
CA GLU A 338 23.69 -1.69 3.18
C GLU A 338 22.46 -2.50 3.60
N ILE A 339 21.50 -1.84 4.26
CA ILE A 339 20.22 -2.45 4.65
C ILE A 339 19.46 -2.94 3.40
N CYS A 340 19.39 -2.12 2.35
CA CYS A 340 18.74 -2.49 1.10
C CYS A 340 19.34 -3.76 0.49
N ASP A 341 20.67 -3.83 0.38
CA ASP A 341 21.35 -5.00 -0.20
C ASP A 341 21.08 -6.29 0.59
N LYS A 342 21.01 -6.19 1.91
CA LYS A 342 20.66 -7.34 2.78
C LYS A 342 19.20 -7.74 2.61
N LEU A 343 18.27 -6.78 2.62
CA LEU A 343 16.84 -7.05 2.58
C LEU A 343 16.39 -7.60 1.22
N LYS A 344 16.87 -7.03 0.10
CA LYS A 344 16.49 -7.50 -1.24
C LYS A 344 16.98 -8.93 -1.52
N SER A 345 18.15 -9.28 -1.01
CA SER A 345 18.65 -10.64 -1.11
C SER A 345 17.86 -11.62 -0.24
N ALA A 346 17.49 -11.21 0.97
CA ALA A 346 16.83 -12.08 1.94
C ALA A 346 15.35 -12.32 1.61
N ILE A 347 14.62 -11.32 1.14
CA ILE A 347 13.19 -11.43 0.84
C ILE A 347 12.92 -12.39 -0.33
N SER A 348 13.80 -12.40 -1.34
CA SER A 348 13.70 -13.28 -2.52
C SER A 348 14.45 -14.62 -2.33
N ASP A 349 15.02 -14.89 -1.16
CA ASP A 349 15.61 -16.20 -0.87
C ASP A 349 14.52 -17.29 -0.83
N SER A 350 14.76 -18.42 -1.49
CA SER A 350 13.80 -19.52 -1.59
C SER A 350 13.38 -20.12 -0.24
N GLY A 351 14.22 -19.94 0.78
CA GLY A 351 13.96 -20.38 2.17
C GLY A 351 13.13 -19.37 2.96
N PHE A 352 12.94 -18.13 2.47
CA PHE A 352 12.12 -17.15 3.14
C PHE A 352 10.65 -17.35 2.81
N SER A 353 9.82 -17.37 3.83
CA SER A 353 8.36 -17.31 3.70
C SER A 353 7.73 -16.66 4.92
N TYR A 354 6.52 -16.15 4.77
CA TYR A 354 5.78 -15.50 5.84
C TYR A 354 4.31 -15.94 5.85
N ASP A 355 3.81 -16.29 7.04
CA ASP A 355 2.38 -16.51 7.29
C ASP A 355 1.83 -15.23 7.91
N GLY A 356 1.01 -14.52 7.15
CA GLY A 356 0.42 -13.25 7.53
C GLY A 356 -1.10 -13.28 7.55
N LEU A 357 -1.69 -12.14 7.85
CA LEU A 357 -3.15 -11.92 7.82
C LEU A 357 -3.70 -12.04 6.41
N THR A 358 -2.90 -11.64 5.41
CA THR A 358 -3.32 -11.50 4.01
C THR A 358 -2.88 -12.66 3.14
N GLY A 359 -2.12 -13.61 3.66
CA GLY A 359 -1.71 -14.82 2.95
C GLY A 359 -0.90 -15.77 3.82
N THR A 360 -1.03 -17.07 3.55
CA THR A 360 -0.24 -18.13 4.21
C THR A 360 0.88 -18.57 3.29
N GLY A 361 2.09 -18.75 3.84
CA GLY A 361 3.26 -19.18 3.08
C GLY A 361 3.69 -18.20 1.99
N MET A 362 3.44 -16.90 2.19
CA MET A 362 3.82 -15.86 1.22
C MET A 362 5.31 -15.90 0.94
N LYS A 363 5.66 -15.89 -0.36
CA LYS A 363 7.04 -15.84 -0.87
C LYS A 363 7.15 -14.75 -1.91
N TRP A 364 8.33 -14.19 -2.02
CA TRP A 364 8.62 -13.14 -2.99
C TRP A 364 9.53 -13.67 -4.09
N GLY A 365 9.16 -13.43 -5.34
CA GLY A 365 10.00 -13.70 -6.50
C GLY A 365 11.12 -12.64 -6.64
N SER A 366 12.09 -12.94 -7.49
CA SER A 366 13.13 -11.97 -7.89
C SER A 366 12.56 -10.80 -8.70
N ASP A 367 11.32 -10.91 -9.15
CA ASP A 367 10.54 -9.86 -9.82
C ASP A 367 9.81 -8.94 -8.83
N GLY A 368 9.99 -9.15 -7.51
CA GLY A 368 9.39 -8.35 -6.45
C GLY A 368 7.93 -8.69 -6.11
N ALA A 369 7.28 -9.56 -6.89
CA ALA A 369 5.91 -9.96 -6.65
C ALA A 369 5.81 -11.00 -5.53
N VAL A 370 4.73 -10.92 -4.74
CA VAL A 370 4.41 -11.89 -3.70
C VAL A 370 3.50 -13.00 -4.26
N SER A 371 3.73 -14.24 -3.81
CA SER A 371 2.82 -15.36 -4.06
C SER A 371 1.60 -15.25 -3.15
N LYS A 372 0.55 -14.61 -3.63
CA LYS A 372 -0.69 -14.36 -2.88
C LYS A 372 -1.88 -14.48 -3.83
N GLU A 373 -2.89 -15.24 -3.40
CA GLU A 373 -4.12 -15.41 -4.18
C GLU A 373 -5.21 -14.45 -3.68
N PRO A 374 -5.89 -13.73 -4.58
CA PRO A 374 -7.04 -12.92 -4.21
C PRO A 374 -8.20 -13.82 -3.79
N LYS A 375 -9.00 -13.33 -2.83
CA LYS A 375 -10.27 -13.91 -2.41
C LYS A 375 -11.39 -12.98 -2.86
N ALA A 376 -12.57 -13.51 -3.13
CA ALA A 376 -13.72 -12.68 -3.39
C ALA A 376 -14.56 -12.52 -2.12
N VAL A 377 -15.01 -11.29 -1.88
CA VAL A 377 -15.96 -10.95 -0.82
C VAL A 377 -17.16 -10.22 -1.42
N VAL A 378 -18.26 -10.23 -0.68
CA VAL A 378 -19.47 -9.47 -0.97
C VAL A 378 -19.80 -8.56 0.22
N ILE A 379 -20.30 -7.37 -0.05
CA ILE A 379 -20.87 -6.52 0.99
C ILE A 379 -22.28 -7.01 1.29
N LYS A 380 -22.50 -7.43 2.53
CA LYS A 380 -23.78 -7.92 3.04
C LYS A 380 -24.04 -7.36 4.43
N ASP A 381 -25.26 -6.85 4.65
CA ASP A 381 -25.65 -6.23 5.92
C ASP A 381 -24.67 -5.14 6.40
N GLY A 382 -24.06 -4.41 5.43
CA GLY A 382 -23.11 -3.34 5.69
C GLY A 382 -21.71 -3.79 6.15
N ALA A 383 -21.34 -5.06 5.93
CA ALA A 383 -20.02 -5.63 6.23
C ALA A 383 -19.51 -6.48 5.05
N TYR A 384 -18.19 -6.67 5.00
CA TYR A 384 -17.58 -7.60 4.04
C TYR A 384 -17.76 -9.04 4.55
N SER A 385 -18.25 -9.91 3.69
CA SER A 385 -18.43 -11.33 3.96
C SER A 385 -17.78 -12.15 2.85
N ALA A 386 -17.12 -13.26 3.20
CA ALA A 386 -16.55 -14.15 2.20
C ALA A 386 -17.64 -14.66 1.24
N LEU A 387 -17.37 -14.59 -0.06
CA LEU A 387 -18.20 -15.26 -1.05
C LEU A 387 -17.93 -16.77 -0.98
N GLN A 388 -18.99 -17.53 -0.71
CA GLN A 388 -18.95 -19.00 -0.64
C GLN A 388 -19.08 -19.62 -2.02
#